data_b39ecffc59cee89e79ae94e2ebb64882
#
_entry.id   b39ecffc59cee89e79ae94e2ebb64882
#
_cell.length_a   1.000
_cell.length_b   1.000
_cell.length_c   1.000
_cell.angle_alpha   90.00
_cell.angle_beta   90.00
_cell.angle_gamma   90.00
#
_symmetry.space_group_name_H-M   'P 1'
#
loop_
_entity.id
_entity.type
_entity.pdbx_description
1 polymer ?
#
loop_
_entity_poly.entity_id
_entity_poly.type
_entity_poly.pdbx_seq_one_letter_code
_entity_poly.pdbx_strand_id
1 'polypeptide(L)'
;MPAIQIRVQPTLDPPGLRLRAQANTSAATLAFEAPGAALTPLEPDASVKSKLGVNGQWLKVRDANGLEGYVAAWYVEAAPSMSAPDAAPKPVTTPNVSAPNPQALVDAINAERIKNKLPALVINSILTKNAQSHADFMAATGQIQHESANGSRPFQRHLAAGYPLAGDLARGGICSENIVAFPNMTVAEAITAWFGDDPHTHTMLGDQYTECGAGIAVKGETIYYCFDTARPTSANRANAAASAPVPPPADAYILYVPLATTSGVRIRKLPSQSAGLVRVAAAGEWLAVQENKSAAKSKLGKQNQWIKIKDQKGNAGYVAAWLVAESK
;
A
#
# COMPACT_ATOMS: atom_id res chain seq x y z
N MET A 1 -40.11 21.29 0.54
CA MET A 1 -38.79 21.65 -0.04
C MET A 1 -37.98 20.39 -0.04
N PRO A 2 -37.18 20.10 -1.09
CA PRO A 2 -36.30 18.95 -1.03
C PRO A 2 -35.33 19.10 0.16
N ALA A 3 -35.04 17.97 0.84
CA ALA A 3 -34.12 17.94 1.96
C ALA A 3 -32.71 18.42 1.50
N ILE A 4 -32.02 19.13 2.38
CA ILE A 4 -30.66 19.59 2.08
C ILE A 4 -29.77 18.37 1.82
N GLN A 5 -29.06 18.38 0.70
CA GLN A 5 -28.00 17.40 0.40
C GLN A 5 -26.67 18.03 0.77
N ILE A 6 -25.79 17.23 1.33
CA ILE A 6 -24.42 17.65 1.65
C ILE A 6 -23.40 16.72 0.99
N ARG A 7 -22.19 17.19 0.88
CA ARG A 7 -21.06 16.38 0.40
C ARG A 7 -19.80 16.67 1.20
N VAL A 8 -18.90 15.71 1.20
CA VAL A 8 -17.53 15.92 1.69
C VAL A 8 -16.87 16.99 0.83
N GLN A 9 -16.16 17.93 1.44
CA GLN A 9 -15.44 18.97 0.68
C GLN A 9 -14.51 18.34 -0.36
N PRO A 10 -14.61 18.73 -1.66
CA PRO A 10 -13.78 18.15 -2.71
C PRO A 10 -12.29 18.43 -2.57
N THR A 11 -11.94 19.46 -1.79
CA THR A 11 -10.56 19.87 -1.50
C THR A 11 -9.95 19.13 -0.30
N LEU A 12 -10.72 18.25 0.36
CA LEU A 12 -10.21 17.43 1.45
C LEU A 12 -9.23 16.39 0.88
N ASP A 13 -8.07 16.25 1.52
CA ASP A 13 -7.09 15.24 1.11
C ASP A 13 -7.62 13.82 1.32
N PRO A 14 -7.30 12.87 0.43
CA PRO A 14 -7.61 11.45 0.64
C PRO A 14 -7.06 10.92 1.98
N PRO A 15 -7.71 9.93 2.62
CA PRO A 15 -8.86 9.14 2.17
C PRO A 15 -10.19 9.87 2.32
N GLY A 16 -10.20 11.13 2.70
CA GLY A 16 -11.40 11.90 2.90
C GLY A 16 -11.86 11.95 4.36
N LEU A 17 -13.16 12.08 4.57
CA LEU A 17 -13.76 12.34 5.86
C LEU A 17 -14.12 11.04 6.59
N ARG A 18 -13.76 10.94 7.87
CA ARG A 18 -14.14 9.80 8.71
C ARG A 18 -15.61 9.85 9.09
N LEU A 19 -16.35 8.79 8.78
CA LEU A 19 -17.66 8.50 9.36
C LEU A 19 -17.44 7.76 10.68
N ARG A 20 -17.91 8.31 11.80
CA ARG A 20 -17.62 7.81 13.14
C ARG A 20 -18.86 7.30 13.85
N ALA A 21 -18.67 6.37 14.78
CA ALA A 21 -19.74 5.81 15.59
C ALA A 21 -20.40 6.84 16.53
N GLN A 22 -19.67 7.88 16.94
CA GLN A 22 -20.13 8.95 17.83
C GLN A 22 -19.58 10.32 17.39
N ALA A 23 -20.20 11.40 17.87
CA ALA A 23 -19.89 12.78 17.53
C ALA A 23 -18.63 13.31 18.25
N ASN A 24 -17.49 12.64 18.12
CA ASN A 24 -16.20 13.07 18.68
C ASN A 24 -15.02 12.47 17.91
N THR A 25 -13.84 13.05 18.07
CA THR A 25 -12.61 12.65 17.35
C THR A 25 -12.00 11.33 17.83
N SER A 26 -12.30 10.87 19.03
CA SER A 26 -11.82 9.61 19.60
C SER A 26 -12.73 8.41 19.32
N ALA A 27 -13.94 8.65 18.77
CA ALA A 27 -14.87 7.58 18.44
C ALA A 27 -14.34 6.68 17.32
N ALA A 28 -14.74 5.40 17.36
CA ALA A 28 -14.40 4.43 16.33
C ALA A 28 -14.78 4.93 14.93
N THR A 29 -13.88 4.80 13.96
CA THR A 29 -14.16 5.07 12.55
C THR A 29 -14.95 3.90 11.97
N LEU A 30 -16.11 4.18 11.40
CA LEU A 30 -16.97 3.21 10.72
C LEU A 30 -16.65 3.11 9.24
N ALA A 31 -16.35 4.25 8.60
CA ALA A 31 -16.04 4.37 7.19
C ALA A 31 -15.20 5.62 6.91
N PHE A 32 -14.64 5.70 5.70
CA PHE A 32 -14.07 6.92 5.13
C PHE A 32 -14.90 7.35 3.93
N GLU A 33 -15.32 8.61 3.93
CA GLU A 33 -16.08 9.21 2.85
C GLU A 33 -15.13 9.97 1.93
N ALA A 34 -15.08 9.57 0.67
CA ALA A 34 -14.17 10.18 -0.31
C ALA A 34 -14.45 11.68 -0.51
N PRO A 35 -13.45 12.48 -0.89
CA PRO A 35 -13.67 13.88 -1.29
C PRO A 35 -14.76 13.99 -2.35
N GLY A 36 -15.74 14.83 -2.13
CA GLY A 36 -16.92 14.99 -2.99
C GLY A 36 -18.05 13.97 -2.78
N ALA A 37 -17.86 12.95 -1.91
CA ALA A 37 -18.89 11.95 -1.64
C ALA A 37 -20.17 12.60 -1.11
N ALA A 38 -21.33 12.19 -1.64
CA ALA A 38 -22.64 12.64 -1.21
C ALA A 38 -23.02 11.96 0.11
N LEU A 39 -23.52 12.74 1.04
CA LEU A 39 -24.00 12.29 2.35
C LEU A 39 -25.43 12.75 2.55
N THR A 40 -26.26 11.87 3.12
CA THR A 40 -27.64 12.20 3.46
C THR A 40 -27.72 12.58 4.95
N PRO A 41 -28.00 13.84 5.30
CA PRO A 41 -28.20 14.22 6.69
C PRO A 41 -29.40 13.50 7.31
N LEU A 42 -29.24 13.11 8.56
CA LEU A 42 -30.30 12.50 9.38
C LEU A 42 -30.83 13.48 10.45
N GLU A 43 -30.56 14.75 10.26
CA GLU A 43 -30.99 15.86 11.11
C GLU A 43 -31.87 16.83 10.30
N PRO A 44 -32.71 17.64 10.96
CA PRO A 44 -33.52 18.68 10.28
C PRO A 44 -32.65 19.68 9.53
N ASP A 45 -33.07 20.14 8.35
CA ASP A 45 -32.36 21.10 7.52
C ASP A 45 -31.82 22.33 8.23
N ALA A 46 -32.58 22.87 9.20
CA ALA A 46 -32.15 24.01 9.99
C ALA A 46 -30.93 23.67 10.87
N SER A 47 -30.91 22.48 11.47
CA SER A 47 -29.77 21.98 12.26
C SER A 47 -28.54 21.77 11.37
N VAL A 48 -28.73 21.16 10.21
CA VAL A 48 -27.64 20.95 9.25
C VAL A 48 -27.01 22.28 8.86
N LYS A 49 -27.83 23.27 8.45
CA LYS A 49 -27.36 24.60 8.03
C LYS A 49 -26.58 25.32 9.11
N SER A 50 -27.00 25.20 10.38
CA SER A 50 -26.32 25.87 11.50
C SER A 50 -24.98 25.24 11.86
N LYS A 51 -24.73 23.99 11.48
CA LYS A 51 -23.53 23.24 11.81
C LYS A 51 -22.50 23.22 10.67
N LEU A 52 -22.95 23.32 9.40
CA LEU A 52 -22.06 23.26 8.23
C LEU A 52 -20.91 24.27 8.33
N GLY A 53 -19.68 23.78 8.18
CA GLY A 53 -18.46 24.59 8.24
C GLY A 53 -18.04 25.02 9.64
N VAL A 54 -18.81 24.70 10.68
CA VAL A 54 -18.53 25.14 12.05
C VAL A 54 -17.64 24.12 12.77
N ASN A 55 -16.44 24.56 13.16
CA ASN A 55 -15.49 23.71 13.88
C ASN A 55 -16.07 23.19 15.21
N GLY A 56 -15.81 21.91 15.51
CA GLY A 56 -16.31 21.24 16.71
C GLY A 56 -17.77 20.74 16.61
N GLN A 57 -18.49 21.06 15.54
CA GLN A 57 -19.85 20.55 15.31
C GLN A 57 -19.83 19.23 14.55
N TRP A 58 -20.83 18.39 14.81
CA TRP A 58 -20.96 17.07 14.20
C TRP A 58 -22.33 16.92 13.55
N LEU A 59 -22.38 16.25 12.42
CA LEU A 59 -23.61 15.92 11.71
C LEU A 59 -23.82 14.41 11.70
N LYS A 60 -25.03 13.98 12.08
CA LYS A 60 -25.45 12.61 11.86
C LYS A 60 -25.86 12.45 10.40
N VAL A 61 -25.24 11.49 9.73
CA VAL A 61 -25.46 11.27 8.29
C VAL A 61 -25.60 9.79 7.98
N ARG A 62 -26.09 9.51 6.75
CA ARG A 62 -26.05 8.20 6.11
C ARG A 62 -25.23 8.33 4.83
N ASP A 63 -24.30 7.40 4.62
CA ASP A 63 -23.51 7.32 3.40
C ASP A 63 -24.29 6.69 2.23
N ALA A 64 -23.64 6.59 1.07
CA ALA A 64 -24.22 5.97 -0.13
C ALA A 64 -24.50 4.47 0.03
N ASN A 65 -23.83 3.79 0.96
CA ASN A 65 -23.98 2.37 1.27
C ASN A 65 -25.05 2.09 2.32
N GLY A 66 -25.67 3.15 2.88
CA GLY A 66 -26.68 3.07 3.91
C GLY A 66 -26.14 3.01 5.34
N LEU A 67 -24.82 3.17 5.55
CA LEU A 67 -24.19 3.18 6.85
C LEU A 67 -24.43 4.51 7.54
N GLU A 68 -24.88 4.47 8.81
CA GLU A 68 -25.14 5.66 9.61
C GLU A 68 -24.00 5.95 10.58
N GLY A 69 -23.67 7.23 10.73
CA GLY A 69 -22.64 7.67 11.65
C GLY A 69 -22.58 9.20 11.78
N TYR A 70 -21.48 9.68 12.30
CA TYR A 70 -21.23 11.09 12.52
C TYR A 70 -20.01 11.56 11.72
N VAL A 71 -20.16 12.70 11.06
CA VAL A 71 -19.05 13.37 10.35
C VAL A 71 -18.79 14.75 10.95
N ALA A 72 -17.56 15.18 10.90
CA ALA A 72 -17.15 16.52 11.30
C ALA A 72 -17.73 17.57 10.35
N ALA A 73 -18.60 18.45 10.85
CA ALA A 73 -19.37 19.39 10.04
C ALA A 73 -18.52 20.43 9.31
N TRP A 74 -17.30 20.67 9.75
CA TRP A 74 -16.35 21.60 9.11
C TRP A 74 -15.64 21.04 7.90
N TYR A 75 -15.83 19.75 7.59
CA TYR A 75 -15.30 19.09 6.39
C TYR A 75 -16.39 18.72 5.38
N VAL A 76 -17.60 19.19 5.59
CA VAL A 76 -18.70 19.00 4.63
C VAL A 76 -19.26 20.34 4.19
N GLU A 77 -19.88 20.35 3.02
CA GLU A 77 -20.51 21.52 2.43
C GLU A 77 -21.89 21.16 1.86
N ALA A 78 -22.72 22.16 1.61
CA ALA A 78 -23.97 21.93 0.88
C ALA A 78 -23.68 21.46 -0.54
N ALA A 79 -24.30 20.37 -0.95
CA ALA A 79 -24.19 19.91 -2.35
C ALA A 79 -24.87 20.95 -3.27
N PRO A 80 -24.29 21.24 -4.46
CA PRO A 80 -24.96 22.10 -5.42
C PRO A 80 -26.32 21.51 -5.81
N SER A 81 -27.35 22.35 -5.83
CA SER A 81 -28.70 21.95 -6.23
C SER A 81 -28.66 21.43 -7.66
N MET A 82 -28.83 20.12 -7.86
CA MET A 82 -28.95 19.56 -9.20
C MET A 82 -30.33 19.84 -9.76
N SER A 83 -30.41 20.69 -10.79
CA SER A 83 -31.53 20.69 -11.74
C SER A 83 -31.60 19.33 -12.44
N ALA A 84 -32.82 18.85 -12.68
CA ALA A 84 -33.17 17.50 -13.13
C ALA A 84 -32.24 16.88 -14.22
N PRO A 85 -32.26 15.55 -14.32
CA PRO A 85 -31.20 14.77 -14.97
C PRO A 85 -31.25 14.87 -16.47
N ASP A 86 -30.18 15.31 -17.09
CA ASP A 86 -29.92 15.11 -18.49
C ASP A 86 -28.87 13.99 -18.63
N ALA A 87 -29.30 12.95 -19.36
CA ALA A 87 -28.51 11.83 -19.87
C ALA A 87 -27.71 10.97 -18.86
N ALA A 88 -27.98 9.68 -18.88
CA ALA A 88 -27.19 8.63 -18.27
C ALA A 88 -25.68 8.85 -18.50
N PRO A 89 -24.85 8.76 -17.46
CA PRO A 89 -23.42 8.86 -17.64
C PRO A 89 -22.95 7.72 -18.54
N LYS A 90 -22.29 8.07 -19.65
CA LYS A 90 -21.43 7.12 -20.36
C LYS A 90 -20.52 6.46 -19.33
N PRO A 91 -20.21 5.15 -19.48
CA PRO A 91 -19.24 4.51 -18.63
C PRO A 91 -17.96 5.34 -18.65
N VAL A 92 -17.63 5.98 -17.55
CA VAL A 92 -16.31 6.54 -17.33
C VAL A 92 -15.42 5.31 -17.34
N THR A 93 -14.58 5.17 -18.36
CA THR A 93 -13.47 4.25 -18.34
C THR A 93 -12.68 4.60 -17.09
N THR A 94 -12.82 3.79 -16.05
CA THR A 94 -11.98 3.83 -14.86
C THR A 94 -10.54 3.89 -15.37
N PRO A 95 -9.72 4.88 -14.93
CA PRO A 95 -8.31 4.77 -15.15
C PRO A 95 -7.91 3.40 -14.62
N ASN A 96 -7.14 2.69 -15.40
CA ASN A 96 -6.60 1.38 -15.04
C ASN A 96 -5.74 1.60 -13.77
N VAL A 97 -6.40 1.56 -12.61
CA VAL A 97 -5.72 1.62 -11.31
C VAL A 97 -5.00 0.29 -11.24
N SER A 98 -3.72 0.32 -11.51
CA SER A 98 -2.84 -0.84 -11.31
C SER A 98 -3.19 -1.45 -9.95
N ALA A 99 -3.45 -2.77 -9.92
CA ALA A 99 -3.78 -3.47 -8.69
C ALA A 99 -2.83 -3.02 -7.57
N PRO A 100 -3.33 -2.74 -6.36
CA PRO A 100 -2.50 -2.26 -5.28
C PRO A 100 -1.34 -3.23 -5.06
N ASN A 101 -0.12 -2.67 -5.01
CA ASN A 101 1.08 -3.49 -4.95
C ASN A 101 1.96 -3.04 -3.78
N PRO A 102 2.57 -3.97 -3.03
CA PRO A 102 3.39 -3.66 -1.87
C PRO A 102 4.55 -2.71 -2.16
N GLN A 103 5.15 -2.75 -3.35
CA GLN A 103 6.23 -1.84 -3.72
C GLN A 103 5.73 -0.40 -3.83
N ALA A 104 4.56 -0.18 -4.45
CA ALA A 104 3.97 1.15 -4.55
C ALA A 104 3.67 1.76 -3.17
N LEU A 105 3.28 0.92 -2.19
CA LEU A 105 3.10 1.36 -0.81
C LEU A 105 4.41 1.83 -0.18
N VAL A 106 5.49 1.04 -0.33
CA VAL A 106 6.82 1.42 0.19
C VAL A 106 7.35 2.67 -0.50
N ASP A 107 7.21 2.76 -1.82
CA ASP A 107 7.68 3.91 -2.61
C ASP A 107 6.99 5.20 -2.17
N ALA A 108 5.67 5.16 -1.95
CA ALA A 108 4.90 6.30 -1.51
C ALA A 108 5.26 6.73 -0.08
N ILE A 109 5.46 5.78 0.85
CA ILE A 109 5.92 6.09 2.22
C ILE A 109 7.35 6.67 2.18
N ASN A 110 8.24 6.12 1.37
CA ASN A 110 9.59 6.65 1.21
C ASN A 110 9.59 8.06 0.59
N ALA A 111 8.66 8.37 -0.32
CA ALA A 111 8.48 9.72 -0.83
C ALA A 111 8.08 10.70 0.29
N GLU A 112 7.17 10.29 1.21
CA GLU A 112 6.81 11.11 2.37
C GLU A 112 8.00 11.27 3.34
N ARG A 113 8.80 10.22 3.57
CA ARG A 113 10.02 10.32 4.39
C ARG A 113 11.01 11.33 3.81
N ILE A 114 11.25 11.30 2.51
CA ILE A 114 12.15 12.25 1.82
C ILE A 114 11.64 13.69 1.97
N LYS A 115 10.33 13.94 1.79
CA LYS A 115 9.72 15.26 2.04
C LYS A 115 9.98 15.76 3.47
N ASN A 116 9.98 14.84 4.45
CA ASN A 116 10.26 15.11 5.85
C ASN A 116 11.76 15.04 6.20
N LYS A 117 12.67 15.03 5.20
CA LYS A 117 14.13 14.99 5.36
C LYS A 117 14.64 13.75 6.11
N LEU A 118 13.90 12.65 6.03
CA LEU A 118 14.26 11.36 6.61
C LEU A 118 14.86 10.45 5.55
N PRO A 119 15.83 9.58 5.89
CA PRO A 119 16.31 8.55 4.98
C PRO A 119 15.18 7.61 4.55
N ALA A 120 15.20 7.18 3.29
CA ALA A 120 14.30 6.13 2.82
C ALA A 120 14.53 4.83 3.61
N LEU A 121 13.46 4.11 3.89
CA LEU A 121 13.53 2.76 4.47
C LEU A 121 13.98 1.76 3.41
N VAL A 122 14.82 0.82 3.82
CA VAL A 122 15.29 -0.27 2.96
C VAL A 122 14.32 -1.45 3.07
N ILE A 123 13.91 -1.99 1.93
CA ILE A 123 13.03 -3.17 1.93
C ILE A 123 13.79 -4.39 2.46
N ASN A 124 13.23 -5.06 3.45
CA ASN A 124 13.73 -6.30 3.99
C ASN A 124 12.79 -7.46 3.67
N SER A 125 13.33 -8.55 3.15
CA SER A 125 12.54 -9.70 2.70
C SER A 125 11.81 -10.44 3.83
N ILE A 126 12.35 -10.42 5.05
CA ILE A 126 11.69 -11.02 6.23
C ILE A 126 10.48 -10.17 6.62
N LEU A 127 10.65 -8.84 6.71
CA LEU A 127 9.56 -7.92 7.02
C LEU A 127 8.47 -7.97 5.94
N THR A 128 8.86 -7.99 4.65
CA THR A 128 7.90 -8.14 3.54
C THR A 128 7.09 -9.44 3.65
N LYS A 129 7.76 -10.56 3.94
CA LYS A 129 7.06 -11.84 4.11
C LYS A 129 6.12 -11.82 5.31
N ASN A 130 6.51 -11.20 6.42
CA ASN A 130 5.67 -11.07 7.60
C ASN A 130 4.45 -10.18 7.35
N ALA A 131 4.67 -9.01 6.74
CA ALA A 131 3.60 -8.09 6.37
C ALA A 131 2.60 -8.75 5.40
N GLN A 132 3.10 -9.48 4.38
CA GLN A 132 2.23 -10.21 3.45
C GLN A 132 1.41 -11.29 4.16
N SER A 133 2.06 -12.13 4.98
CA SER A 133 1.36 -13.18 5.74
C SER A 133 0.31 -12.61 6.68
N HIS A 134 0.55 -11.42 7.23
CA HIS A 134 -0.41 -10.76 8.10
C HIS A 134 -1.58 -10.12 7.33
N ALA A 135 -1.31 -9.52 6.17
CA ALA A 135 -2.37 -9.06 5.26
C ALA A 135 -3.27 -10.22 4.80
N ASP A 136 -2.66 -11.37 4.46
CA ASP A 136 -3.39 -12.59 4.07
C ASP A 136 -4.25 -13.11 5.24
N PHE A 137 -3.74 -13.10 6.48
CA PHE A 137 -4.49 -13.47 7.68
C PHE A 137 -5.69 -12.54 7.90
N MET A 138 -5.50 -11.23 7.83
CA MET A 138 -6.59 -10.27 7.95
C MET A 138 -7.66 -10.46 6.86
N ALA A 139 -7.25 -10.69 5.62
CA ALA A 139 -8.17 -10.97 4.52
C ALA A 139 -8.94 -12.28 4.73
N ALA A 140 -8.27 -13.34 5.19
CA ALA A 140 -8.90 -14.63 5.44
C ALA A 140 -9.97 -14.54 6.53
N THR A 141 -9.66 -13.86 7.64
CA THR A 141 -10.53 -13.76 8.82
C THR A 141 -11.53 -12.61 8.75
N GLY A 142 -11.23 -11.54 8.03
CA GLY A 142 -11.96 -10.27 8.05
C GLY A 142 -11.67 -9.43 9.29
N GLN A 143 -10.68 -9.81 10.12
CA GLN A 143 -10.30 -9.09 11.34
C GLN A 143 -9.11 -8.18 11.08
N ILE A 144 -9.25 -6.89 11.39
CA ILE A 144 -8.18 -5.91 11.30
C ILE A 144 -7.60 -5.73 12.70
N GLN A 145 -6.51 -6.44 12.97
CA GLN A 145 -5.85 -6.47 14.28
C GLN A 145 -4.36 -6.75 14.13
N HIS A 146 -3.56 -6.32 15.10
CA HIS A 146 -2.11 -6.52 15.10
C HIS A 146 -1.67 -7.93 15.49
N GLU A 147 -2.49 -8.66 16.21
CA GLU A 147 -2.24 -10.04 16.60
C GLU A 147 -2.58 -11.03 15.48
N SER A 148 -1.73 -12.02 15.27
CA SER A 148 -2.00 -13.15 14.37
C SER A 148 -2.89 -14.21 15.04
N ALA A 149 -3.29 -15.25 14.32
CA ALA A 149 -4.15 -16.33 14.82
C ALA A 149 -3.65 -16.99 16.11
N ASN A 150 -2.34 -17.05 16.32
CA ASN A 150 -1.71 -17.61 17.53
C ASN A 150 -1.45 -16.54 18.61
N GLY A 151 -2.00 -15.32 18.48
CA GLY A 151 -1.81 -14.21 19.41
C GLY A 151 -0.45 -13.50 19.28
N SER A 152 0.39 -13.88 18.31
CA SER A 152 1.70 -13.23 18.15
C SER A 152 1.56 -11.81 17.62
N ARG A 153 2.30 -10.89 18.25
CA ARG A 153 2.42 -9.47 17.85
C ARG A 153 3.49 -9.28 16.77
N PRO A 154 3.54 -8.12 16.09
CA PRO A 154 4.51 -7.86 15.02
C PRO A 154 5.94 -8.23 15.38
N PHE A 155 6.47 -7.75 16.51
CA PHE A 155 7.85 -8.04 16.93
C PHE A 155 8.11 -9.55 17.12
N GLN A 156 7.13 -10.28 17.63
CA GLN A 156 7.26 -11.74 17.80
C GLN A 156 7.29 -12.47 16.47
N ARG A 157 6.50 -12.02 15.49
CA ARG A 157 6.55 -12.54 14.11
C ARG A 157 7.92 -12.28 13.48
N HIS A 158 8.48 -11.06 13.67
CA HIS A 158 9.80 -10.72 13.14
C HIS A 158 10.90 -11.58 13.75
N LEU A 159 10.92 -11.76 15.07
CA LEU A 159 11.87 -12.62 15.76
C LEU A 159 11.74 -14.09 15.36
N ALA A 160 10.52 -14.63 15.29
CA ALA A 160 10.24 -16.00 14.88
C ALA A 160 10.68 -16.27 13.42
N ALA A 161 10.62 -15.24 12.55
CA ALA A 161 11.11 -15.32 11.19
C ALA A 161 12.63 -15.10 11.05
N GLY A 162 13.35 -14.89 12.17
CA GLY A 162 14.80 -14.70 12.18
C GLY A 162 15.24 -13.26 11.88
N TYR A 163 14.36 -12.26 11.99
CA TYR A 163 14.75 -10.87 11.85
C TYR A 163 15.56 -10.43 13.09
N PRO A 164 16.79 -9.89 12.91
CA PRO A 164 17.67 -9.53 14.02
C PRO A 164 17.26 -8.18 14.64
N LEU A 165 16.13 -8.16 15.30
CA LEU A 165 15.49 -6.95 15.83
C LEU A 165 16.36 -6.28 16.89
N ALA A 166 16.61 -4.96 16.74
CA ALA A 166 17.29 -4.13 17.71
C ALA A 166 16.37 -3.64 18.83
N GLY A 167 16.97 -3.13 19.89
CA GLY A 167 16.27 -2.53 21.03
C GLY A 167 15.98 -3.53 22.15
N ASP A 168 15.16 -3.09 23.10
CA ASP A 168 14.74 -3.90 24.25
C ASP A 168 13.62 -4.89 23.81
N LEU A 169 13.98 -6.14 23.61
CA LEU A 169 13.05 -7.17 23.14
C LEU A 169 11.94 -7.48 24.15
N ALA A 170 12.16 -7.23 25.45
CA ALA A 170 11.11 -7.40 26.45
C ALA A 170 9.98 -6.36 26.29
N ARG A 171 10.30 -5.22 25.62
CA ARG A 171 9.36 -4.15 25.30
C ARG A 171 8.93 -4.15 23.83
N GLY A 172 9.30 -5.19 23.07
CA GLY A 172 8.92 -5.31 21.65
C GLY A 172 9.98 -4.85 20.66
N GLY A 173 11.17 -4.43 21.12
CA GLY A 173 12.26 -3.99 20.26
C GLY A 173 11.97 -2.68 19.54
N ILE A 174 12.75 -2.41 18.47
CA ILE A 174 12.54 -1.22 17.62
C ILE A 174 11.84 -1.68 16.34
N CYS A 175 10.53 -1.82 16.41
CA CYS A 175 9.66 -2.07 15.26
C CYS A 175 8.27 -1.47 15.48
N SER A 176 7.52 -1.34 14.41
CA SER A 176 6.12 -0.91 14.42
C SER A 176 5.39 -1.49 13.21
N GLU A 177 4.07 -1.50 13.27
CA GLU A 177 3.22 -1.99 12.21
C GLU A 177 2.03 -1.05 12.01
N ASN A 178 1.74 -0.73 10.75
CA ASN A 178 0.49 -0.11 10.34
C ASN A 178 -0.36 -1.11 9.58
N ILE A 179 -1.64 -1.16 9.91
CA ILE A 179 -2.65 -1.97 9.21
C ILE A 179 -3.86 -1.11 8.89
N VAL A 180 -4.49 -1.38 7.75
CA VAL A 180 -5.77 -0.80 7.37
C VAL A 180 -6.45 -1.70 6.34
N ALA A 181 -7.78 -1.73 6.32
CA ALA A 181 -8.51 -2.39 5.26
C ALA A 181 -9.80 -1.64 4.94
N PHE A 182 -10.11 -1.52 3.65
CA PHE A 182 -11.34 -0.91 3.17
C PHE A 182 -11.69 -1.38 1.74
N PRO A 183 -12.98 -1.34 1.35
CA PRO A 183 -13.37 -1.63 -0.02
C PRO A 183 -12.71 -0.69 -1.03
N ASN A 184 -12.11 -1.27 -2.07
CA ASN A 184 -11.47 -0.57 -3.19
C ASN A 184 -10.41 0.48 -2.80
N MET A 185 -9.83 0.37 -1.59
CA MET A 185 -8.85 1.31 -1.05
C MET A 185 -7.57 1.32 -1.88
N THR A 186 -7.16 2.49 -2.32
CA THR A 186 -5.88 2.72 -2.99
C THR A 186 -4.72 2.84 -1.99
N VAL A 187 -3.48 2.72 -2.49
CA VAL A 187 -2.27 2.97 -1.68
C VAL A 187 -2.25 4.38 -1.09
N ALA A 188 -2.67 5.39 -1.86
CA ALA A 188 -2.72 6.78 -1.39
C ALA A 188 -3.71 6.95 -0.23
N GLU A 189 -4.88 6.32 -0.31
CA GLU A 189 -5.88 6.35 0.76
C GLU A 189 -5.39 5.62 2.01
N ALA A 190 -4.70 4.49 1.88
CA ALA A 190 -4.11 3.78 3.01
C ALA A 190 -3.09 4.65 3.76
N ILE A 191 -2.19 5.32 3.03
CA ILE A 191 -1.20 6.24 3.61
C ILE A 191 -1.89 7.42 4.29
N THR A 192 -2.89 8.01 3.66
CA THR A 192 -3.63 9.14 4.25
C THR A 192 -4.40 8.72 5.50
N ALA A 193 -4.95 7.50 5.52
CA ALA A 193 -5.58 6.95 6.72
C ALA A 193 -4.59 6.86 7.89
N TRP A 194 -3.33 6.49 7.60
CA TRP A 194 -2.27 6.41 8.60
C TRP A 194 -1.72 7.77 9.04
N PHE A 195 -1.79 8.81 8.21
CA PHE A 195 -1.48 10.18 8.64
C PHE A 195 -2.54 10.78 9.58
N GLY A 196 -3.64 10.09 9.81
CA GLY A 196 -4.74 10.59 10.64
C GLY A 196 -4.49 10.60 12.15
N ASP A 197 -3.42 9.96 12.64
CA ASP A 197 -3.03 9.98 14.05
C ASP A 197 -1.51 9.76 14.25
N ASP A 198 -1.02 10.13 15.44
CA ASP A 198 0.41 10.12 15.75
C ASP A 198 1.04 8.71 15.72
N PRO A 199 0.44 7.64 16.27
CA PRO A 199 1.04 6.31 16.25
C PRO A 199 1.30 5.78 14.84
N HIS A 200 0.31 5.91 13.94
CA HIS A 200 0.48 5.45 12.56
C HIS A 200 1.45 6.33 11.77
N THR A 201 1.39 7.66 11.96
CA THR A 201 2.37 8.59 11.39
C THR A 201 3.79 8.25 11.85
N HIS A 202 3.97 7.94 13.15
CA HIS A 202 5.26 7.53 13.70
C HIS A 202 5.79 6.23 13.08
N THR A 203 4.92 5.26 12.79
CA THR A 203 5.31 4.03 12.08
C THR A 203 5.93 4.35 10.72
N MET A 204 5.39 5.30 9.98
CA MET A 204 5.89 5.68 8.65
C MET A 204 7.12 6.60 8.75
N LEU A 205 7.12 7.58 9.65
CA LEU A 205 8.09 8.68 9.71
C LEU A 205 9.07 8.61 10.89
N GLY A 206 9.02 7.59 11.75
CA GLY A 206 9.98 7.45 12.85
C GLY A 206 11.41 7.33 12.31
N ASP A 207 12.33 8.13 12.86
CA ASP A 207 13.74 8.18 12.47
C ASP A 207 14.55 6.97 12.97
N GLN A 208 14.04 6.29 14.00
CA GLN A 208 14.65 5.08 14.54
C GLN A 208 14.51 3.87 13.60
N TYR A 209 13.59 3.86 12.63
CA TYR A 209 13.42 2.75 11.69
C TYR A 209 14.33 2.91 10.49
N THR A 210 14.89 1.80 10.01
CA THR A 210 15.79 1.78 8.86
C THR A 210 15.37 0.80 7.78
N GLU A 211 14.53 -0.17 8.12
CA GLU A 211 14.05 -1.21 7.21
C GLU A 211 12.53 -1.33 7.28
N CYS A 212 11.94 -1.80 6.19
CA CYS A 212 10.50 -2.02 6.10
C CYS A 212 10.14 -3.25 5.27
N GLY A 213 8.87 -3.63 5.38
CA GLY A 213 8.20 -4.56 4.49
C GLY A 213 6.74 -4.20 4.34
N ALA A 214 6.16 -4.51 3.21
CA ALA A 214 4.75 -4.27 2.94
C ALA A 214 4.08 -5.54 2.45
N GLY A 215 2.81 -5.71 2.80
CA GLY A 215 1.94 -6.79 2.35
C GLY A 215 0.56 -6.27 2.01
N ILE A 216 -0.05 -6.82 0.96
CA ILE A 216 -1.39 -6.46 0.53
C ILE A 216 -2.15 -7.73 0.17
N ALA A 217 -3.38 -7.86 0.68
CA ALA A 217 -4.29 -8.95 0.35
C ALA A 217 -5.65 -8.40 -0.05
N VAL A 218 -6.39 -9.15 -0.87
CA VAL A 218 -7.70 -8.75 -1.37
C VAL A 218 -8.71 -9.85 -1.07
N LYS A 219 -9.87 -9.48 -0.52
CA LYS A 219 -11.02 -10.36 -0.33
C LYS A 219 -12.30 -9.66 -0.76
N GLY A 220 -12.88 -10.11 -1.87
CA GLY A 220 -13.96 -9.38 -2.52
C GLY A 220 -13.47 -8.00 -2.96
N GLU A 221 -14.17 -6.95 -2.57
CA GLU A 221 -13.76 -5.57 -2.82
C GLU A 221 -12.79 -5.02 -1.77
N THR A 222 -12.66 -5.67 -0.62
CA THR A 222 -11.83 -5.17 0.49
C THR A 222 -10.36 -5.47 0.26
N ILE A 223 -9.56 -4.42 0.39
CA ILE A 223 -8.10 -4.48 0.27
C ILE A 223 -7.50 -4.29 1.65
N TYR A 224 -6.65 -5.22 2.06
CA TYR A 224 -5.99 -5.25 3.36
C TYR A 224 -4.54 -4.89 3.19
N TYR A 225 -4.10 -3.85 3.87
CA TYR A 225 -2.72 -3.36 3.87
C TYR A 225 -2.06 -3.67 5.21
N CYS A 226 -0.82 -4.12 5.15
CA CYS A 226 0.07 -4.25 6.30
C CYS A 226 1.43 -3.64 5.94
N PHE A 227 1.96 -2.79 6.81
CA PHE A 227 3.25 -2.15 6.64
C PHE A 227 4.06 -2.27 7.93
N ASP A 228 5.12 -3.06 7.87
CA ASP A 228 6.07 -3.28 8.95
C ASP A 228 7.28 -2.38 8.82
N THR A 229 7.72 -1.77 9.92
CA THR A 229 9.00 -1.06 10.03
C THR A 229 9.82 -1.61 11.18
N ALA A 230 11.15 -1.65 11.02
CA ALA A 230 12.04 -2.12 12.05
C ALA A 230 13.46 -1.56 11.91
N ARG A 231 14.27 -1.77 12.96
CA ARG A 231 15.72 -1.59 12.93
C ARG A 231 16.43 -2.89 13.31
N PRO A 232 17.35 -3.38 12.45
CA PRO A 232 18.18 -4.54 12.82
C PRO A 232 19.29 -4.15 13.80
N THR A 233 19.84 -5.13 14.51
CA THR A 233 21.05 -4.95 15.32
C THR A 233 22.24 -4.55 14.44
N SER A 234 23.20 -3.82 14.98
CA SER A 234 24.35 -3.28 14.22
C SER A 234 25.21 -4.36 13.55
N ALA A 235 25.29 -5.55 14.13
CA ALA A 235 26.05 -6.67 13.55
C ALA A 235 25.47 -7.16 12.20
N ASN A 236 24.17 -6.97 11.95
CA ASN A 236 23.52 -7.38 10.71
C ASN A 236 23.24 -6.23 9.74
N ARG A 237 23.51 -4.99 10.16
CA ARG A 237 23.41 -3.82 9.28
C ARG A 237 24.42 -3.87 8.12
N ALA A 238 25.61 -4.43 8.38
CA ALA A 238 26.60 -4.68 7.34
C ALA A 238 26.14 -5.74 6.32
N ASN A 239 25.40 -6.77 6.77
CA ASN A 239 24.82 -7.79 5.89
C ASN A 239 23.58 -7.28 5.13
N ALA A 240 22.76 -6.43 5.75
CA ALA A 240 21.64 -5.77 5.11
C ALA A 240 22.11 -4.72 4.08
N ALA A 241 23.16 -3.97 4.38
CA ALA A 241 23.80 -3.05 3.41
C ALA A 241 24.46 -3.80 2.24
N ALA A 242 24.96 -5.02 2.47
CA ALA A 242 25.44 -5.90 1.42
C ALA A 242 24.30 -6.54 0.60
N SER A 243 23.08 -6.55 1.10
CA SER A 243 21.85 -7.01 0.43
C SER A 243 20.94 -5.87 -0.05
N ALA A 244 21.33 -4.60 0.16
CA ALA A 244 20.64 -3.47 -0.45
C ALA A 244 20.60 -3.68 -1.98
N PRO A 245 19.45 -3.46 -2.65
CA PRO A 245 19.40 -3.59 -4.10
C PRO A 245 20.44 -2.70 -4.73
N VAL A 246 21.42 -3.30 -5.40
CA VAL A 246 22.39 -2.55 -6.21
C VAL A 246 21.56 -1.77 -7.23
N PRO A 247 21.68 -0.43 -7.29
CA PRO A 247 20.93 0.32 -8.28
C PRO A 247 21.27 -0.16 -9.68
N PRO A 248 20.31 -0.24 -10.60
CA PRO A 248 20.60 -0.65 -11.96
C PRO A 248 21.58 0.31 -12.62
N PRO A 249 22.47 -0.16 -13.52
CA PRO A 249 23.34 0.72 -14.28
C PRO A 249 22.53 1.77 -15.06
N ALA A 250 22.93 3.04 -14.99
CA ALA A 250 22.17 4.16 -15.56
C ALA A 250 21.89 4.02 -17.08
N ASP A 251 22.81 3.38 -17.81
CA ASP A 251 22.72 3.24 -19.26
C ASP A 251 22.19 1.87 -19.72
N ALA A 252 21.81 0.99 -18.80
CA ALA A 252 21.34 -0.35 -19.13
C ALA A 252 19.81 -0.37 -19.36
N TYR A 253 19.38 -1.14 -20.35
CA TYR A 253 17.98 -1.49 -20.47
C TYR A 253 17.62 -2.52 -19.41
N ILE A 254 16.74 -2.16 -18.49
CA ILE A 254 16.40 -2.93 -17.30
C ILE A 254 15.04 -3.57 -17.47
N LEU A 255 14.93 -4.82 -17.08
CA LEU A 255 13.70 -5.55 -16.85
C LEU A 255 13.61 -5.92 -15.37
N TYR A 256 12.39 -6.17 -14.89
CA TYR A 256 12.13 -6.54 -13.51
C TYR A 256 11.38 -7.86 -13.45
N VAL A 257 11.63 -8.60 -12.38
CA VAL A 257 10.78 -9.72 -12.00
C VAL A 257 9.50 -9.15 -11.40
N PRO A 258 8.31 -9.40 -11.98
CA PRO A 258 7.05 -8.86 -11.46
C PRO A 258 6.83 -9.28 -10.00
N LEU A 259 6.33 -8.36 -9.18
CA LEU A 259 6.08 -8.59 -7.75
C LEU A 259 5.04 -9.68 -7.49
N ALA A 260 4.10 -9.88 -8.40
CA ALA A 260 3.12 -10.96 -8.35
C ALA A 260 3.72 -12.37 -8.51
N THR A 261 5.02 -12.46 -8.84
CA THR A 261 5.71 -13.75 -9.07
C THR A 261 6.19 -14.32 -7.73
N THR A 262 5.34 -14.99 -6.97
CA THR A 262 5.63 -15.53 -5.64
C THR A 262 6.80 -16.52 -5.61
N SER A 263 7.04 -17.27 -6.69
CA SER A 263 8.14 -18.24 -6.82
C SER A 263 9.41 -17.68 -7.46
N GLY A 264 9.43 -16.39 -7.81
CA GLY A 264 10.51 -15.75 -8.56
C GLY A 264 10.62 -16.24 -10.00
N VAL A 265 11.60 -15.72 -10.75
CA VAL A 265 11.87 -16.09 -12.14
C VAL A 265 13.20 -16.83 -12.25
N ARG A 266 13.18 -17.98 -12.93
CA ARG A 266 14.40 -18.80 -13.13
C ARG A 266 15.31 -18.15 -14.17
N ILE A 267 16.54 -17.85 -13.78
CA ILE A 267 17.64 -17.52 -14.69
C ILE A 267 18.28 -18.83 -15.11
N ARG A 268 18.37 -19.07 -16.41
CA ARG A 268 18.86 -20.32 -16.98
C ARG A 268 20.13 -20.13 -17.79
N LYS A 269 20.94 -21.20 -17.89
CA LYS A 269 22.21 -21.16 -18.65
C LYS A 269 22.01 -21.00 -20.16
N LEU A 270 20.89 -21.48 -20.71
CA LEU A 270 20.52 -21.42 -22.13
C LEU A 270 19.05 -20.99 -22.27
N PRO A 271 18.61 -20.49 -23.46
CA PRO A 271 17.26 -20.03 -23.71
C PRO A 271 16.26 -21.19 -23.89
N SER A 272 16.07 -21.99 -22.85
CA SER A 272 15.18 -23.15 -22.84
C SER A 272 14.68 -23.47 -21.44
N GLN A 273 13.47 -23.99 -21.35
CA GLN A 273 12.86 -24.40 -20.07
C GLN A 273 13.56 -25.63 -19.45
N SER A 274 14.21 -26.46 -20.26
CA SER A 274 14.99 -27.64 -19.81
C SER A 274 16.44 -27.30 -19.46
N ALA A 275 16.92 -26.09 -19.79
CA ALA A 275 18.28 -25.68 -19.49
C ALA A 275 18.57 -25.61 -17.99
N GLY A 276 19.84 -25.89 -17.64
CA GLY A 276 20.30 -25.84 -16.24
C GLY A 276 20.01 -24.49 -15.59
N LEU A 277 19.62 -24.52 -14.31
CA LEU A 277 19.37 -23.34 -13.52
C LEU A 277 20.68 -22.63 -13.17
N VAL A 278 20.72 -21.31 -13.32
CA VAL A 278 21.75 -20.44 -12.72
C VAL A 278 21.31 -20.08 -11.30
N ARG A 279 20.16 -19.44 -11.17
CA ARG A 279 19.46 -19.19 -9.90
C ARG A 279 18.01 -18.76 -10.15
N VAL A 280 17.29 -18.54 -9.07
CA VAL A 280 15.98 -17.88 -9.11
C VAL A 280 16.17 -16.42 -8.72
N ALA A 281 15.71 -15.51 -9.57
CA ALA A 281 15.59 -14.09 -9.26
C ALA A 281 14.28 -13.84 -8.50
N ALA A 282 14.35 -13.14 -7.38
CA ALA A 282 13.18 -12.86 -6.55
C ALA A 282 12.31 -11.76 -7.19
N ALA A 283 11.04 -11.68 -6.74
CA ALA A 283 10.15 -10.58 -7.10
C ALA A 283 10.81 -9.23 -6.81
N GLY A 284 10.65 -8.27 -7.71
CA GLY A 284 11.26 -6.94 -7.63
C GLY A 284 12.75 -6.84 -8.01
N GLU A 285 13.45 -7.96 -8.20
CA GLU A 285 14.84 -7.90 -8.67
C GLU A 285 14.93 -7.36 -10.10
N TRP A 286 15.94 -6.50 -10.35
CA TRP A 286 16.22 -6.00 -11.68
C TRP A 286 17.20 -6.91 -12.43
N LEU A 287 17.05 -6.92 -13.76
CA LEU A 287 17.79 -7.73 -14.71
C LEU A 287 18.26 -6.84 -15.86
N ALA A 288 19.56 -6.59 -15.98
CA ALA A 288 20.11 -5.80 -17.07
C ALA A 288 20.15 -6.63 -18.36
N VAL A 289 19.49 -6.16 -19.40
CA VAL A 289 19.45 -6.82 -20.70
C VAL A 289 20.83 -6.79 -21.35
N GLN A 290 21.28 -7.95 -21.85
CA GLN A 290 22.58 -8.16 -22.47
C GLN A 290 22.47 -8.42 -24.00
N GLU A 291 21.41 -7.92 -24.60
CA GLU A 291 21.17 -7.97 -26.04
C GLU A 291 20.58 -6.65 -26.53
N ASN A 292 20.37 -6.49 -27.83
CA ASN A 292 19.79 -5.26 -28.37
C ASN A 292 18.43 -4.95 -27.75
N LYS A 293 18.24 -3.70 -27.30
CA LYS A 293 17.02 -3.22 -26.61
C LYS A 293 15.75 -3.47 -27.43
N SER A 294 15.77 -3.17 -28.73
CA SER A 294 14.62 -3.37 -29.61
C SER A 294 14.29 -4.86 -29.77
N ALA A 295 15.31 -5.72 -29.88
CA ALA A 295 15.13 -7.16 -29.94
C ALA A 295 14.55 -7.71 -28.63
N ALA A 296 15.04 -7.26 -27.46
CA ALA A 296 14.51 -7.67 -26.18
C ALA A 296 13.05 -7.23 -26.01
N LYS A 297 12.72 -5.98 -26.36
CA LYS A 297 11.34 -5.46 -26.31
C LYS A 297 10.39 -6.26 -27.18
N SER A 298 10.81 -6.66 -28.38
CA SER A 298 9.97 -7.45 -29.29
C SER A 298 9.62 -8.85 -28.75
N LYS A 299 10.38 -9.36 -27.79
CA LYS A 299 10.19 -10.67 -27.14
C LYS A 299 9.25 -10.59 -25.93
N LEU A 300 9.15 -9.43 -25.24
CA LEU A 300 8.38 -9.29 -24.01
C LEU A 300 6.94 -9.78 -24.15
N GLY A 301 6.47 -10.51 -23.15
CA GLY A 301 5.14 -11.13 -23.12
C GLY A 301 4.93 -12.31 -24.05
N LYS A 302 5.90 -12.63 -24.92
CA LYS A 302 5.77 -13.73 -25.89
C LYS A 302 6.25 -15.06 -25.33
N GLN A 303 5.41 -16.08 -25.37
CA GLN A 303 5.73 -17.43 -24.95
C GLN A 303 6.92 -17.99 -25.74
N ASN A 304 7.75 -18.78 -25.06
CA ASN A 304 8.94 -19.45 -25.63
C ASN A 304 10.02 -18.49 -26.16
N GLN A 305 9.92 -17.20 -25.89
CA GLN A 305 10.98 -16.23 -26.15
C GLN A 305 11.86 -16.04 -24.91
N TRP A 306 13.14 -15.82 -25.10
CA TRP A 306 14.12 -15.71 -24.03
C TRP A 306 14.96 -14.45 -24.21
N ILE A 307 15.24 -13.78 -23.09
CA ILE A 307 16.05 -12.56 -23.09
C ILE A 307 17.34 -12.85 -22.33
N LYS A 308 18.48 -12.51 -22.94
CA LYS A 308 19.78 -12.59 -22.28
C LYS A 308 19.93 -11.45 -21.30
N ILE A 309 20.28 -11.77 -20.06
CA ILE A 309 20.37 -10.79 -18.96
C ILE A 309 21.63 -11.01 -18.12
N LYS A 310 21.98 -9.98 -17.35
CA LYS A 310 22.86 -10.03 -16.19
C LYS A 310 22.10 -9.52 -14.98
N ASP A 311 22.08 -10.28 -13.91
CA ASP A 311 21.36 -9.91 -12.69
C ASP A 311 22.17 -8.95 -11.81
N GLN A 312 21.53 -8.42 -10.75
CA GLN A 312 22.16 -7.52 -9.78
C GLN A 312 23.33 -8.14 -9.01
N LYS A 313 23.47 -9.47 -9.00
CA LYS A 313 24.58 -10.21 -8.38
C LYS A 313 25.70 -10.53 -9.37
N GLY A 314 25.58 -10.07 -10.62
CA GLY A 314 26.57 -10.27 -11.67
C GLY A 314 26.41 -11.58 -12.44
N ASN A 315 25.41 -12.42 -12.15
CA ASN A 315 25.20 -13.67 -12.88
C ASN A 315 24.58 -13.41 -14.25
N ALA A 316 25.17 -13.96 -15.30
CA ALA A 316 24.62 -13.92 -16.65
C ALA A 316 23.79 -15.17 -16.96
N GLY A 317 22.74 -15.01 -17.76
CA GLY A 317 21.87 -16.11 -18.17
C GLY A 317 20.70 -15.64 -19.02
N TYR A 318 19.67 -16.46 -19.09
CA TYR A 318 18.48 -16.21 -19.87
C TYR A 318 17.23 -16.28 -18.99
N VAL A 319 16.32 -15.34 -19.18
CA VAL A 319 14.99 -15.35 -18.55
C VAL A 319 13.91 -15.49 -19.60
N ALA A 320 12.81 -16.11 -19.19
CA ALA A 320 11.62 -16.22 -20.01
C ALA A 320 10.98 -14.82 -20.19
N ALA A 321 10.83 -14.40 -21.44
CA ALA A 321 10.37 -13.05 -21.77
C ALA A 321 8.91 -12.76 -21.33
N TRP A 322 8.13 -13.79 -21.10
CA TRP A 322 6.74 -13.68 -20.60
C TRP A 322 6.62 -13.63 -19.08
N LEU A 323 7.74 -13.74 -18.34
CA LEU A 323 7.80 -13.71 -16.88
C LEU A 323 8.50 -12.46 -16.33
N VAL A 324 8.90 -11.54 -17.21
CA VAL A 324 9.57 -10.29 -16.84
C VAL A 324 8.88 -9.11 -17.53
N ALA A 325 9.03 -7.92 -16.95
CA ALA A 325 8.39 -6.69 -17.44
C ALA A 325 9.35 -5.51 -17.43
N GLU A 326 9.10 -4.52 -18.28
CA GLU A 326 9.67 -3.18 -18.10
C GLU A 326 9.04 -2.59 -16.83
N SER A 327 9.87 -2.18 -15.88
CA SER A 327 9.31 -1.52 -14.73
C SER A 327 8.78 -0.15 -15.15
N LYS A 328 7.64 0.08 -14.77
CA LYS A 328 6.72 1.10 -14.30
C LYS A 328 5.41 1.00 -14.97
#